data_ecfbed693edc273841865d85f71c1ab9
#
_entry.id   ecfbed693edc273841865d85f71c1ab9
#
_cell.length_a   1.000
_cell.length_b   1.000
_cell.length_c   1.000
_cell.angle_alpha   90.00
_cell.angle_beta   90.00
_cell.angle_gamma   90.00
#
_symmetry.space_group_name_H-M   'P 1'
#
loop_
_entity.id
_entity.type
_entity.pdbx_description
1 polymer ?
#
loop_
_entity_poly.entity_id
_entity_poly.type
_entity_poly.pdbx_seq_one_letter_code
_entity_poly.pdbx_strand_id
1 'polypeptide(L)'
;MRSFSQLWPTLKRLLAYGSPWRKPLGIAVLMMWVAAAAEVSGPLLISYFIDNMVAKNNLPLKMVAGLAAAYVGLQLFAAGLHYAQSLLFNRAAVGVVQQLRTDVMDAALRQPLSEFDTQPVGQVISRVTNDTEVIRDLYVTVVATVLRSAALVGAMLVAMFSLDWRMALVAIMIFPVVLVVMVIYQRYSTPIVRRVRAYLADINDGFNEIINGMSVIQQFRQQARFGERMGEASRSHYMARMQTLRLDGFLLRPLLSLFSSLILCGLLMLFGFSASGTIEVGVLYAFISYLGRLNEPLIELTTQQAMLQQAVVAGERVFELMDGPRQQYGNDERPLQSGTIEVDNVSFAYRDDNLVLKNINLSVPSRNFVALVGHTGSGKSTLASLLMGYYPLTEGEIRLDGRPLSSLSHSALRQGVAMVQQDPVVLADTFLANVTLGRDISEERVWQALETVQLAELARSMSDGIYTPLGEQGNNLSVGQKQLLAMARVLVETPQILILDEATASIDSGTEQAIQHALAAVREHTTLVVIAHRLSTIVDADTILVLHRGQAVEQGTHQQLLAAQGRYWQMYQLQLAGEELAASVREEESLSA
;
A
#
# COMPACT_ATOMS: atom_id res chain seq x y z
N MET A 1 19.75 15.25 -6.90
CA MET A 1 18.97 15.64 -5.70
C MET A 1 17.88 16.58 -6.16
N ARG A 2 16.61 16.27 -5.87
CA ARG A 2 15.53 17.24 -6.06
C ARG A 2 15.79 18.43 -5.12
N SER A 3 15.59 19.65 -5.62
CA SER A 3 15.74 20.87 -4.83
C SER A 3 14.76 20.86 -3.65
N PHE A 4 15.13 21.43 -2.51
CA PHE A 4 14.24 21.56 -1.34
C PHE A 4 12.90 22.25 -1.71
N SER A 5 12.92 23.13 -2.66
CA SER A 5 11.70 23.79 -3.20
C SER A 5 10.72 22.79 -3.85
N GLN A 6 11.20 21.68 -4.41
CA GLN A 6 10.37 20.64 -5.02
C GLN A 6 9.78 19.69 -3.97
N LEU A 7 10.44 19.52 -2.82
CA LEU A 7 9.98 18.66 -1.73
C LEU A 7 8.99 19.37 -0.79
N TRP A 8 9.01 20.70 -0.78
CA TRP A 8 8.25 21.51 0.15
C TRP A 8 6.71 21.35 0.07
N PRO A 9 6.06 21.28 -1.11
CA PRO A 9 4.61 21.12 -1.19
C PRO A 9 4.13 19.81 -0.52
N THR A 10 4.80 18.69 -0.82
CA THR A 10 4.49 17.38 -0.24
C THR A 10 4.75 17.36 1.26
N LEU A 11 5.89 17.90 1.70
CA LEU A 11 6.20 18.01 3.12
C LEU A 11 5.17 18.86 3.88
N LYS A 12 4.75 19.99 3.31
CA LYS A 12 3.71 20.85 3.88
C LYS A 12 2.39 20.09 4.03
N ARG A 13 2.00 19.31 3.03
CA ARG A 13 0.78 18.49 3.06
C ARG A 13 0.89 17.38 4.10
N LEU A 14 2.03 16.70 4.19
CA LEU A 14 2.30 15.72 5.25
C LEU A 14 2.15 16.39 6.62
N LEU A 15 2.85 17.48 6.88
CA LEU A 15 2.79 18.18 8.17
C LEU A 15 1.37 18.69 8.52
N ALA A 16 0.54 18.98 7.51
CA ALA A 16 -0.85 19.38 7.71
C ALA A 16 -1.72 18.26 8.34
N TYR A 17 -1.38 16.99 8.10
CA TYR A 17 -2.03 15.85 8.79
C TYR A 17 -1.82 15.87 10.31
N GLY A 18 -0.78 16.53 10.80
CA GLY A 18 -0.58 16.79 12.23
C GLY A 18 -1.54 17.81 12.85
N SER A 19 -2.38 18.48 12.03
CA SER A 19 -3.24 19.57 12.51
C SER A 19 -4.22 19.21 13.62
N PRO A 20 -4.86 18.02 13.64
CA PRO A 20 -5.72 17.60 14.75
C PRO A 20 -4.95 17.45 16.08
N TRP A 21 -3.64 17.18 15.99
CA TRP A 21 -2.76 16.90 17.11
C TRP A 21 -1.92 18.10 17.55
N ARG A 22 -2.28 19.34 17.11
CA ARG A 22 -1.50 20.57 17.39
C ARG A 22 -1.28 20.81 18.88
N LYS A 23 -2.30 20.56 19.73
CA LYS A 23 -2.20 20.76 21.17
C LYS A 23 -1.19 19.81 21.82
N PRO A 24 -1.31 18.46 21.67
CA PRO A 24 -0.33 17.54 22.26
C PRO A 24 1.07 17.73 21.65
N LEU A 25 1.20 18.03 20.36
CA LEU A 25 2.50 18.33 19.74
C LEU A 25 3.13 19.60 20.29
N GLY A 26 2.34 20.68 20.48
CA GLY A 26 2.82 21.92 21.07
C GLY A 26 3.30 21.73 22.51
N ILE A 27 2.58 20.95 23.31
CA ILE A 27 3.00 20.58 24.67
C ILE A 27 4.29 19.78 24.65
N ALA A 28 4.41 18.80 23.74
CA ALA A 28 5.62 17.99 23.61
C ALA A 28 6.84 18.87 23.24
N VAL A 29 6.69 19.81 22.30
CA VAL A 29 7.74 20.76 21.92
C VAL A 29 8.14 21.66 23.12
N LEU A 30 7.18 22.16 23.87
CA LEU A 30 7.48 22.94 25.09
C LEU A 30 8.25 22.09 26.09
N MET A 31 7.83 20.85 26.34
CA MET A 31 8.56 19.92 27.22
C MET A 31 9.98 19.65 26.71
N MET A 32 10.21 19.56 25.38
CA MET A 32 11.55 19.43 24.80
C MET A 32 12.46 20.61 25.19
N TRP A 33 11.98 21.85 25.10
CA TRP A 33 12.73 23.03 25.46
C TRP A 33 13.03 23.08 26.95
N VAL A 34 12.06 22.73 27.80
CA VAL A 34 12.26 22.70 29.28
C VAL A 34 13.23 21.57 29.64
N ALA A 35 13.12 20.39 29.02
CA ALA A 35 14.04 19.30 29.26
C ALA A 35 15.48 19.65 28.81
N ALA A 36 15.63 20.27 27.62
CA ALA A 36 16.92 20.74 27.12
C ALA A 36 17.54 21.80 28.08
N ALA A 37 16.75 22.75 28.58
CA ALA A 37 17.23 23.73 29.56
C ALA A 37 17.68 23.07 30.87
N ALA A 38 16.93 22.07 31.36
CA ALA A 38 17.29 21.30 32.53
C ALA A 38 18.60 20.52 32.34
N GLU A 39 18.76 19.87 31.19
CA GLU A 39 19.96 19.10 30.84
C GLU A 39 21.21 19.99 30.72
N VAL A 40 21.04 21.14 30.08
CA VAL A 40 22.11 22.13 29.88
C VAL A 40 22.51 22.85 31.20
N SER A 41 21.61 22.89 32.16
CA SER A 41 21.92 23.48 33.49
C SER A 41 22.92 22.64 34.31
N GLY A 42 23.14 21.35 33.98
CA GLY A 42 24.09 20.49 34.67
C GLY A 42 25.54 21.05 34.68
N PRO A 43 26.16 21.33 33.52
CA PRO A 43 27.47 21.96 33.46
C PRO A 43 27.54 23.33 34.13
N LEU A 44 26.45 24.12 34.15
CA LEU A 44 26.38 25.41 34.90
C LEU A 44 26.51 25.20 36.42
N LEU A 45 25.81 24.22 36.97
CA LEU A 45 25.92 23.87 38.40
C LEU A 45 27.34 23.41 38.76
N ILE A 46 27.98 22.63 37.88
CA ILE A 46 29.37 22.19 38.09
C ILE A 46 30.33 23.39 37.99
N SER A 47 30.13 24.30 37.02
CA SER A 47 30.92 25.53 36.91
C SER A 47 30.83 26.35 38.19
N TYR A 48 29.62 26.57 38.69
CA TYR A 48 29.37 27.27 39.94
C TYR A 48 30.08 26.60 41.16
N PHE A 49 30.04 25.27 41.22
CA PHE A 49 30.73 24.50 42.25
C PHE A 49 32.25 24.71 42.19
N ILE A 50 32.86 24.65 40.99
CA ILE A 50 34.30 24.83 40.79
C ILE A 50 34.71 26.25 41.24
N ASP A 51 34.03 27.28 40.75
CA ASP A 51 34.43 28.66 40.93
C ASP A 51 34.17 29.17 42.35
N ASN A 52 33.07 28.77 42.99
CA ASN A 52 32.68 29.30 44.29
C ASN A 52 33.11 28.44 45.48
N MET A 53 33.40 27.15 45.25
CA MET A 53 33.76 26.23 46.33
C MET A 53 35.18 25.69 46.21
N VAL A 54 35.51 25.08 45.06
CA VAL A 54 36.82 24.46 44.85
C VAL A 54 37.91 25.53 44.78
N ALA A 55 37.73 26.55 43.93
CA ALA A 55 38.71 27.62 43.73
C ALA A 55 38.94 28.46 45.00
N LYS A 56 37.91 28.59 45.85
CA LYS A 56 38.00 29.35 47.14
C LYS A 56 38.37 28.47 48.32
N ASN A 57 38.66 27.17 48.09
CA ASN A 57 39.00 26.18 49.12
C ASN A 57 37.99 26.14 50.31
N ASN A 58 36.71 26.37 50.00
CA ASN A 58 35.62 26.41 50.98
C ASN A 58 34.54 25.38 50.57
N LEU A 59 34.57 24.22 51.20
CA LEU A 59 33.73 23.07 50.87
C LEU A 59 32.76 22.74 52.03
N PRO A 60 31.74 23.58 52.31
CA PRO A 60 30.74 23.26 53.34
C PRO A 60 29.89 22.07 52.93
N LEU A 61 29.97 20.97 53.69
CA LEU A 61 29.34 19.67 53.34
C LEU A 61 27.85 19.81 53.01
N LYS A 62 27.10 20.66 53.73
CA LYS A 62 25.67 20.90 53.46
C LYS A 62 25.42 21.49 52.07
N MET A 63 26.27 22.42 51.65
CA MET A 63 26.10 23.12 50.36
C MET A 63 26.53 22.21 49.18
N VAL A 64 27.61 21.43 49.36
CA VAL A 64 28.03 20.41 48.40
C VAL A 64 26.96 19.35 48.21
N ALA A 65 26.42 18.84 49.33
CA ALA A 65 25.31 17.86 49.29
C ALA A 65 24.05 18.45 48.62
N GLY A 66 23.74 19.74 48.89
CA GLY A 66 22.62 20.44 48.25
C GLY A 66 22.79 20.59 46.73
N LEU A 67 24.00 20.95 46.27
CA LEU A 67 24.29 21.05 44.85
C LEU A 67 24.26 19.68 44.15
N ALA A 68 24.79 18.64 44.80
CA ALA A 68 24.71 17.28 44.28
C ALA A 68 23.26 16.80 44.18
N ALA A 69 22.45 17.05 45.21
CA ALA A 69 21.03 16.73 45.17
C ALA A 69 20.28 17.51 44.09
N ALA A 70 20.58 18.81 43.92
CA ALA A 70 20.01 19.62 42.84
C ALA A 70 20.40 19.12 41.47
N TYR A 71 21.65 18.74 41.25
CA TYR A 71 22.11 18.14 39.98
C TYR A 71 21.38 16.84 39.65
N VAL A 72 21.31 15.91 40.62
CA VAL A 72 20.60 14.64 40.43
C VAL A 72 19.10 14.87 40.21
N GLY A 73 18.49 15.75 41.02
CA GLY A 73 17.07 16.10 40.85
C GLY A 73 16.76 16.69 39.48
N LEU A 74 17.64 17.58 38.99
CA LEU A 74 17.50 18.18 37.66
C LEU A 74 17.62 17.15 36.54
N GLN A 75 18.55 16.20 36.64
CA GLN A 75 18.72 15.13 35.67
C GLN A 75 17.51 14.16 35.65
N LEU A 76 16.99 13.81 36.83
CA LEU A 76 15.77 13.01 36.96
C LEU A 76 14.55 13.73 36.37
N PHE A 77 14.43 15.03 36.63
CA PHE A 77 13.38 15.87 36.07
C PHE A 77 13.48 15.93 34.52
N ALA A 78 14.68 16.15 33.96
CA ALA A 78 14.91 16.13 32.54
C ALA A 78 14.54 14.77 31.91
N ALA A 79 14.96 13.66 32.54
CA ALA A 79 14.64 12.31 32.10
C ALA A 79 13.11 12.04 32.10
N GLY A 80 12.41 12.48 33.15
CA GLY A 80 10.95 12.41 33.25
C GLY A 80 10.24 13.21 32.14
N LEU A 81 10.71 14.42 31.86
CA LEU A 81 10.20 15.24 30.78
C LEU A 81 10.49 14.62 29.41
N HIS A 82 11.68 14.04 29.20
CA HIS A 82 12.02 13.32 27.95
C HIS A 82 11.10 12.13 27.72
N TYR A 83 10.78 11.36 28.77
CA TYR A 83 9.83 10.25 28.67
C TYR A 83 8.42 10.76 28.32
N ALA A 84 7.92 11.75 29.05
CA ALA A 84 6.58 12.28 28.85
C ALA A 84 6.39 12.89 27.44
N GLN A 85 7.38 13.70 26.97
CA GLN A 85 7.33 14.31 25.64
C GLN A 85 7.42 13.26 24.52
N SER A 86 8.27 12.24 24.69
CA SER A 86 8.39 11.13 23.73
C SER A 86 7.06 10.38 23.61
N LEU A 87 6.40 10.10 24.73
CA LEU A 87 5.10 9.42 24.74
C LEU A 87 4.02 10.25 24.03
N LEU A 88 3.94 11.56 24.31
CA LEU A 88 2.99 12.47 23.65
C LEU A 88 3.25 12.57 22.16
N PHE A 89 4.53 12.70 21.77
CA PHE A 89 4.91 12.82 20.38
C PHE A 89 4.61 11.54 19.58
N ASN A 90 4.96 10.37 20.14
CA ASN A 90 4.65 9.08 19.51
C ASN A 90 3.15 8.81 19.39
N ARG A 91 2.35 9.15 20.43
CA ARG A 91 0.88 9.05 20.34
C ARG A 91 0.31 9.89 19.20
N ALA A 92 0.77 11.13 19.07
CA ALA A 92 0.35 12.00 17.99
C ALA A 92 0.77 11.44 16.62
N ALA A 93 2.02 10.99 16.48
CA ALA A 93 2.53 10.42 15.24
C ALA A 93 1.77 9.17 14.80
N VAL A 94 1.48 8.24 15.73
CA VAL A 94 0.68 7.04 15.42
C VAL A 94 -0.75 7.42 15.03
N GLY A 95 -1.36 8.41 15.69
CA GLY A 95 -2.70 8.90 15.33
C GLY A 95 -2.75 9.54 13.93
N VAL A 96 -1.73 10.32 13.56
CA VAL A 96 -1.60 10.89 12.20
C VAL A 96 -1.52 9.77 11.15
N VAL A 97 -0.72 8.73 11.40
CA VAL A 97 -0.55 7.63 10.45
C VAL A 97 -1.80 6.77 10.36
N GLN A 98 -2.50 6.53 11.47
CA GLN A 98 -3.78 5.85 11.47
C GLN A 98 -4.79 6.58 10.57
N GLN A 99 -4.92 7.90 10.72
CA GLN A 99 -5.79 8.70 9.87
C GLN A 99 -5.38 8.63 8.40
N LEU A 100 -4.08 8.78 8.13
CA LEU A 100 -3.55 8.70 6.77
C LEU A 100 -3.84 7.33 6.12
N ARG A 101 -3.65 6.22 6.84
CA ARG A 101 -3.97 4.87 6.35
C ARG A 101 -5.45 4.71 6.01
N THR A 102 -6.33 5.24 6.86
CA THR A 102 -7.77 5.20 6.61
C THR A 102 -8.11 5.98 5.34
N ASP A 103 -7.56 7.20 5.19
CA ASP A 103 -7.83 8.05 4.03
C ASP A 103 -7.28 7.43 2.72
N VAL A 104 -6.08 6.83 2.78
CA VAL A 104 -5.45 6.14 1.64
C VAL A 104 -6.26 4.91 1.24
N MET A 105 -6.73 4.12 2.22
CA MET A 105 -7.55 2.94 1.95
C MET A 105 -8.91 3.32 1.37
N ASP A 106 -9.57 4.35 1.92
CA ASP A 106 -10.82 4.87 1.35
C ASP A 106 -10.64 5.36 -0.09
N ALA A 107 -9.53 6.07 -0.36
CA ALA A 107 -9.20 6.50 -1.71
C ALA A 107 -8.96 5.32 -2.66
N ALA A 108 -8.21 4.31 -2.23
CA ALA A 108 -7.95 3.11 -3.02
C ALA A 108 -9.24 2.35 -3.38
N LEU A 109 -10.15 2.20 -2.42
CA LEU A 109 -11.44 1.51 -2.64
C LEU A 109 -12.38 2.27 -3.58
N ARG A 110 -12.15 3.56 -3.81
CA ARG A 110 -12.96 4.41 -4.71
C ARG A 110 -12.33 4.61 -6.09
N GLN A 111 -11.15 4.05 -6.33
CA GLN A 111 -10.53 4.12 -7.66
C GLN A 111 -11.31 3.29 -8.68
N PRO A 112 -11.32 3.69 -9.97
CA PRO A 112 -11.90 2.89 -11.03
C PRO A 112 -11.08 1.60 -11.25
N LEU A 113 -11.74 0.54 -11.69
CA LEU A 113 -11.09 -0.75 -11.94
C LEU A 113 -9.97 -0.65 -12.97
N SER A 114 -10.07 0.26 -13.93
CA SER A 114 -9.05 0.55 -14.94
C SER A 114 -7.68 0.91 -14.36
N GLU A 115 -7.63 1.52 -13.18
CA GLU A 115 -6.36 1.80 -12.49
C GLU A 115 -5.69 0.52 -11.98
N PHE A 116 -6.48 -0.43 -11.47
CA PHE A 116 -5.97 -1.71 -10.99
C PHE A 116 -5.46 -2.61 -12.12
N ASP A 117 -6.00 -2.49 -13.33
CA ASP A 117 -5.51 -3.24 -14.50
C ASP A 117 -4.15 -2.74 -15.00
N THR A 118 -3.86 -1.46 -14.76
CA THR A 118 -2.60 -0.83 -15.19
C THR A 118 -1.51 -0.90 -14.14
N GLN A 119 -1.87 -1.01 -12.86
CA GLN A 119 -0.94 -1.03 -11.73
C GLN A 119 -0.94 -2.39 -11.05
N PRO A 120 0.24 -2.99 -10.79
CA PRO A 120 0.32 -4.20 -10.00
C PRO A 120 -0.30 -4.00 -8.61
N VAL A 121 -1.19 -4.90 -8.19
CA VAL A 121 -1.87 -4.84 -6.87
C VAL A 121 -0.87 -4.69 -5.72
N GLY A 122 0.30 -5.33 -5.83
CA GLY A 122 1.39 -5.19 -4.86
C GLY A 122 1.90 -3.75 -4.67
N GLN A 123 1.79 -2.88 -5.69
CA GLN A 123 2.14 -1.46 -5.54
C GLN A 123 1.12 -0.72 -4.69
N VAL A 124 -0.17 -0.98 -4.87
CA VAL A 124 -1.23 -0.38 -4.05
C VAL A 124 -1.08 -0.83 -2.59
N ILE A 125 -0.87 -2.13 -2.36
CA ILE A 125 -0.60 -2.67 -1.03
C ILE A 125 0.61 -1.98 -0.40
N SER A 126 1.72 -1.85 -1.14
CA SER A 126 2.93 -1.18 -0.65
C SER A 126 2.70 0.30 -0.31
N ARG A 127 1.87 1.03 -1.07
CA ARG A 127 1.51 2.43 -0.76
C ARG A 127 0.72 2.54 0.55
N VAL A 128 -0.21 1.60 0.80
CA VAL A 128 -1.03 1.60 2.03
C VAL A 128 -0.22 1.15 3.25
N THR A 129 0.72 0.22 3.09
CA THR A 129 1.49 -0.37 4.20
C THR A 129 2.86 0.27 4.37
N ASN A 130 3.78 0.02 3.43
CA ASN A 130 5.19 0.43 3.56
C ASN A 130 5.38 1.95 3.47
N ASP A 131 4.73 2.62 2.52
CA ASP A 131 4.90 4.07 2.35
C ASP A 131 4.32 4.84 3.54
N THR A 132 3.19 4.40 4.11
CA THR A 132 2.64 5.01 5.33
C THR A 132 3.53 4.78 6.54
N GLU A 133 4.26 3.65 6.60
CA GLU A 133 5.23 3.36 7.66
C GLU A 133 6.46 4.28 7.56
N VAL A 134 6.97 4.51 6.35
CA VAL A 134 8.04 5.49 6.10
C VAL A 134 7.59 6.92 6.49
N ILE A 135 6.32 7.26 6.27
CA ILE A 135 5.74 8.53 6.72
C ILE A 135 5.65 8.58 8.25
N ARG A 136 5.34 7.46 8.93
CA ARG A 136 5.41 7.40 10.40
C ARG A 136 6.81 7.77 10.90
N ASP A 137 7.83 7.21 10.26
CA ASP A 137 9.22 7.45 10.64
C ASP A 137 9.63 8.93 10.43
N LEU A 138 9.00 9.63 9.48
CA LEU A 138 9.16 11.08 9.36
C LEU A 138 8.75 11.80 10.66
N TYR A 139 7.61 11.47 11.23
CA TYR A 139 7.15 12.12 12.46
C TYR A 139 7.95 11.64 13.66
N VAL A 140 8.01 10.32 13.88
CA VAL A 140 8.59 9.73 15.10
C VAL A 140 10.08 9.99 15.19
N THR A 141 10.79 9.91 14.07
CA THR A 141 12.25 10.01 14.05
C THR A 141 12.72 11.36 13.55
N VAL A 142 12.35 11.77 12.33
CA VAL A 142 12.94 12.98 11.72
C VAL A 142 12.48 14.23 12.44
N VAL A 143 11.18 14.46 12.55
CA VAL A 143 10.64 15.69 13.15
C VAL A 143 11.00 15.77 14.64
N ALA A 144 10.86 14.67 15.37
CA ALA A 144 11.21 14.63 16.80
C ALA A 144 12.70 14.91 17.03
N THR A 145 13.59 14.26 16.26
CA THR A 145 15.05 14.46 16.37
C THR A 145 15.45 15.89 16.01
N VAL A 146 14.91 16.42 14.90
CA VAL A 146 15.23 17.80 14.48
C VAL A 146 14.80 18.82 15.55
N LEU A 147 13.59 18.69 16.10
CA LEU A 147 13.10 19.58 17.14
C LEU A 147 13.90 19.45 18.43
N ARG A 148 14.21 18.22 18.86
CA ARG A 148 15.03 17.95 20.05
C ARG A 148 16.44 18.52 19.90
N SER A 149 17.10 18.23 18.77
CA SER A 149 18.46 18.72 18.50
C SER A 149 18.49 20.25 18.43
N ALA A 150 17.48 20.87 17.82
CA ALA A 150 17.36 22.33 17.78
C ALA A 150 17.17 22.92 19.17
N ALA A 151 16.33 22.31 20.04
CA ALA A 151 16.13 22.75 21.41
C ALA A 151 17.41 22.62 22.24
N LEU A 152 18.12 21.48 22.11
CA LEU A 152 19.35 21.23 22.86
C LEU A 152 20.47 22.17 22.44
N VAL A 153 20.71 22.35 21.14
CA VAL A 153 21.71 23.26 20.57
C VAL A 153 21.36 24.71 20.96
N GLY A 154 20.10 25.12 20.84
CA GLY A 154 19.64 26.45 21.24
C GLY A 154 19.87 26.72 22.71
N ALA A 155 19.51 25.78 23.59
CA ALA A 155 19.74 25.90 25.02
C ALA A 155 21.23 26.00 25.39
N MET A 156 22.09 25.16 24.73
CA MET A 156 23.55 25.22 24.92
C MET A 156 24.12 26.57 24.49
N LEU A 157 23.71 27.09 23.31
CA LEU A 157 24.18 28.41 22.88
C LEU A 157 23.77 29.53 23.85
N VAL A 158 22.51 29.54 24.32
CA VAL A 158 22.05 30.50 25.29
C VAL A 158 22.90 30.41 26.58
N ALA A 159 23.18 29.22 27.08
CA ALA A 159 24.02 29.02 28.25
C ALA A 159 25.47 29.51 28.03
N MET A 160 26.07 29.20 26.86
CA MET A 160 27.42 29.65 26.52
C MET A 160 27.51 31.17 26.44
N PHE A 161 26.53 31.83 25.80
CA PHE A 161 26.51 33.29 25.73
C PHE A 161 26.27 33.95 27.09
N SER A 162 25.54 33.31 27.99
CA SER A 162 25.31 33.83 29.35
C SER A 162 26.55 33.74 30.25
N LEU A 163 27.46 32.79 29.96
CA LEU A 163 28.71 32.63 30.71
C LEU A 163 29.80 33.61 30.22
N ASP A 164 30.15 33.53 28.93
CA ASP A 164 31.12 34.44 28.32
C ASP A 164 30.87 34.54 26.81
N TRP A 165 30.52 35.73 26.32
CA TRP A 165 30.21 35.94 24.89
C TRP A 165 31.41 35.78 23.97
N ARG A 166 32.65 36.01 24.44
CA ARG A 166 33.88 35.91 23.65
C ARG A 166 34.21 34.44 23.38
N MET A 167 34.12 33.61 24.40
CA MET A 167 34.29 32.17 24.28
C MET A 167 33.17 31.54 23.44
N ALA A 168 31.92 32.02 23.57
CA ALA A 168 30.79 31.58 22.79
C ALA A 168 30.99 31.85 21.29
N LEU A 169 31.55 33.00 20.89
CA LEU A 169 31.89 33.30 19.51
C LEU A 169 32.93 32.33 18.92
N VAL A 170 33.92 31.90 19.71
CA VAL A 170 34.88 30.87 19.26
C VAL A 170 34.19 29.51 19.09
N ALA A 171 33.33 29.12 20.02
CA ALA A 171 32.61 27.86 19.96
C ALA A 171 31.62 27.81 18.78
N ILE A 172 31.00 28.94 18.40
CA ILE A 172 30.08 29.04 17.25
C ILE A 172 30.77 28.70 15.92
N MET A 173 32.09 28.80 15.83
CA MET A 173 32.84 28.39 14.63
C MET A 173 32.66 26.89 14.28
N ILE A 174 32.14 26.06 15.19
CA ILE A 174 31.79 24.67 14.89
C ILE A 174 30.71 24.56 13.80
N PHE A 175 29.75 25.49 13.74
CA PHE A 175 28.62 25.39 12.79
C PHE A 175 29.03 25.52 11.33
N PRO A 176 29.81 26.52 10.89
CA PRO A 176 30.30 26.57 9.49
C PRO A 176 31.16 25.37 9.15
N VAL A 177 31.97 24.85 10.08
CA VAL A 177 32.76 23.64 9.88
C VAL A 177 31.84 22.43 9.64
N VAL A 178 30.84 22.22 10.50
CA VAL A 178 29.87 21.14 10.34
C VAL A 178 29.14 21.27 9.00
N LEU A 179 28.72 22.47 8.59
CA LEU A 179 28.06 22.70 7.31
C LEU A 179 28.95 22.29 6.14
N VAL A 180 30.23 22.67 6.16
CA VAL A 180 31.20 22.30 5.10
C VAL A 180 31.42 20.79 5.07
N VAL A 181 31.64 20.18 6.24
CA VAL A 181 31.82 18.71 6.35
C VAL A 181 30.56 17.99 5.83
N MET A 182 29.38 18.48 6.17
CA MET A 182 28.09 17.93 5.71
C MET A 182 27.94 17.99 4.19
N VAL A 183 28.28 19.13 3.57
CA VAL A 183 28.22 19.30 2.11
C VAL A 183 29.21 18.33 1.42
N ILE A 184 30.44 18.26 1.94
CA ILE A 184 31.46 17.34 1.44
C ILE A 184 30.98 15.88 1.58
N TYR A 185 30.53 15.50 2.75
CA TYR A 185 30.01 14.16 3.01
C TYR A 185 28.88 13.78 2.06
N GLN A 186 27.88 14.64 1.88
CA GLN A 186 26.76 14.39 0.97
C GLN A 186 27.23 14.21 -0.48
N ARG A 187 28.17 15.04 -0.93
CA ARG A 187 28.70 14.96 -2.30
C ARG A 187 29.32 13.60 -2.58
N TYR A 188 30.08 13.05 -1.63
CA TYR A 188 30.79 11.76 -1.81
C TYR A 188 29.93 10.55 -1.40
N SER A 189 29.10 10.65 -0.38
CA SER A 189 28.27 9.56 0.12
C SER A 189 27.13 9.20 -0.84
N THR A 190 26.44 10.20 -1.44
CA THR A 190 25.28 9.97 -2.29
C THR A 190 25.50 8.96 -3.42
N PRO A 191 26.56 9.04 -4.25
CA PRO A 191 26.80 8.08 -5.33
C PRO A 191 27.14 6.69 -4.82
N ILE A 192 27.82 6.59 -3.66
CA ILE A 192 28.15 5.31 -3.04
C ILE A 192 26.87 4.62 -2.52
N VAL A 193 26.03 5.35 -1.80
CA VAL A 193 24.76 4.83 -1.27
C VAL A 193 23.83 4.39 -2.40
N ARG A 194 23.79 5.10 -3.54
CA ARG A 194 23.03 4.66 -4.71
C ARG A 194 23.53 3.32 -5.24
N ARG A 195 24.86 3.13 -5.34
CA ARG A 195 25.44 1.84 -5.76
C ARG A 195 25.12 0.71 -4.79
N VAL A 196 25.20 0.96 -3.48
CA VAL A 196 24.81 -0.01 -2.45
C VAL A 196 23.36 -0.47 -2.65
N ARG A 197 22.44 0.48 -2.92
CA ARG A 197 21.03 0.17 -3.16
C ARG A 197 20.81 -0.58 -4.48
N ALA A 198 21.54 -0.22 -5.54
CA ALA A 198 21.47 -0.93 -6.82
C ALA A 198 21.89 -2.38 -6.67
N TYR A 199 23.06 -2.64 -6.06
CA TYR A 199 23.53 -4.01 -5.81
C TYR A 199 22.61 -4.80 -4.88
N LEU A 200 21.93 -4.16 -3.92
CA LEU A 200 20.94 -4.83 -3.10
C LEU A 200 19.68 -5.22 -3.90
N ALA A 201 19.27 -4.35 -4.84
CA ALA A 201 18.18 -4.68 -5.76
C ALA A 201 18.57 -5.87 -6.66
N ASP A 202 19.78 -5.85 -7.25
CA ASP A 202 20.28 -6.97 -8.06
C ASP A 202 20.30 -8.30 -7.29
N ILE A 203 20.65 -8.26 -5.98
CA ILE A 203 20.61 -9.43 -5.11
C ILE A 203 19.15 -9.92 -4.91
N ASN A 204 18.22 -9.02 -4.62
CA ASN A 204 16.82 -9.37 -4.41
C ASN A 204 16.19 -9.94 -5.69
N ASP A 205 16.47 -9.33 -6.85
CA ASP A 205 16.00 -9.80 -8.15
C ASP A 205 16.58 -11.19 -8.47
N GLY A 206 17.87 -11.40 -8.19
CA GLY A 206 18.52 -12.70 -8.33
C GLY A 206 17.92 -13.77 -7.41
N PHE A 207 17.60 -13.44 -6.16
CA PHE A 207 16.89 -14.36 -5.26
C PHE A 207 15.49 -14.72 -5.77
N ASN A 208 14.71 -13.75 -6.23
CA ASN A 208 13.41 -14.01 -6.82
C ASN A 208 13.49 -14.92 -8.05
N GLU A 209 14.47 -14.66 -8.93
CA GLU A 209 14.73 -15.52 -10.11
C GLU A 209 15.06 -16.96 -9.68
N ILE A 210 15.95 -17.14 -8.68
CA ILE A 210 16.36 -18.46 -8.18
C ILE A 210 15.19 -19.19 -7.52
N ILE A 211 14.41 -18.52 -6.67
CA ILE A 211 13.30 -19.14 -5.95
C ILE A 211 12.21 -19.59 -6.94
N ASN A 212 11.81 -18.70 -7.87
CA ASN A 212 10.81 -19.01 -8.88
C ASN A 212 11.28 -20.08 -9.89
N GLY A 213 12.58 -20.09 -10.20
CA GLY A 213 13.19 -21.07 -11.11
C GLY A 213 13.78 -22.30 -10.42
N MET A 214 13.53 -22.52 -9.12
CA MET A 214 14.23 -23.54 -8.34
C MET A 214 14.09 -24.95 -8.93
N SER A 215 12.90 -25.32 -9.38
CA SER A 215 12.67 -26.63 -10.01
C SER A 215 13.51 -26.83 -11.26
N VAL A 216 13.61 -25.80 -12.11
CA VAL A 216 14.43 -25.82 -13.33
C VAL A 216 15.92 -25.88 -13.00
N ILE A 217 16.37 -25.05 -12.04
CA ILE A 217 17.77 -25.02 -11.61
C ILE A 217 18.21 -26.38 -11.05
N GLN A 218 17.36 -27.05 -10.27
CA GLN A 218 17.63 -28.39 -9.73
C GLN A 218 17.61 -29.45 -10.80
N GLN A 219 16.61 -29.45 -11.70
CA GLN A 219 16.47 -30.39 -12.80
C GLN A 219 17.71 -30.38 -13.71
N PHE A 220 18.23 -29.17 -14.01
CA PHE A 220 19.42 -29.01 -14.87
C PHE A 220 20.75 -28.96 -14.11
N ARG A 221 20.76 -29.19 -12.78
CA ARG A 221 21.95 -29.22 -11.93
C ARG A 221 22.80 -27.95 -12.00
N GLN A 222 22.17 -26.79 -12.12
CA GLN A 222 22.85 -25.49 -12.28
C GLN A 222 23.07 -24.72 -10.95
N GLN A 223 22.94 -25.37 -9.79
CA GLN A 223 23.04 -24.73 -8.48
C GLN A 223 24.38 -24.00 -8.28
N ALA A 224 25.49 -24.61 -8.73
CA ALA A 224 26.82 -23.99 -8.59
C ALA A 224 26.94 -22.67 -9.36
N ARG A 225 26.46 -22.64 -10.62
CA ARG A 225 26.49 -21.44 -11.47
C ARG A 225 25.66 -20.29 -10.88
N PHE A 226 24.46 -20.58 -10.41
CA PHE A 226 23.61 -19.56 -9.77
C PHE A 226 24.17 -19.12 -8.42
N GLY A 227 24.81 -20.02 -7.66
CA GLY A 227 25.54 -19.70 -6.43
C GLY A 227 26.72 -18.76 -6.67
N GLU A 228 27.52 -18.99 -7.70
CA GLU A 228 28.64 -18.10 -8.10
C GLU A 228 28.11 -16.71 -8.48
N ARG A 229 27.09 -16.62 -9.35
CA ARG A 229 26.48 -15.34 -9.75
C ARG A 229 25.97 -14.54 -8.54
N MET A 230 25.33 -15.22 -7.59
CA MET A 230 24.87 -14.59 -6.34
C MET A 230 26.03 -14.16 -5.44
N GLY A 231 27.10 -14.96 -5.39
CA GLY A 231 28.34 -14.63 -4.69
C GLY A 231 29.02 -13.37 -5.23
N GLU A 232 29.04 -13.17 -6.55
CA GLU A 232 29.59 -11.98 -7.20
C GLU A 232 28.74 -10.72 -6.89
N ALA A 233 27.41 -10.84 -6.97
CA ALA A 233 26.49 -9.75 -6.60
C ALA A 233 26.66 -9.35 -5.12
N SER A 234 26.75 -10.34 -4.23
CA SER A 234 27.00 -10.13 -2.80
C SER A 234 28.35 -9.47 -2.52
N ARG A 235 29.41 -9.88 -3.24
CA ARG A 235 30.74 -9.27 -3.13
C ARG A 235 30.73 -7.81 -3.59
N SER A 236 30.02 -7.50 -4.67
CA SER A 236 29.87 -6.14 -5.20
C SER A 236 29.15 -5.24 -4.19
N HIS A 237 28.06 -5.73 -3.59
CA HIS A 237 27.36 -5.06 -2.50
C HIS A 237 28.28 -4.83 -1.28
N TYR A 238 29.03 -5.86 -0.85
CA TYR A 238 29.97 -5.76 0.27
C TYR A 238 31.03 -4.68 0.02
N MET A 239 31.61 -4.65 -1.17
CA MET A 239 32.64 -3.64 -1.51
C MET A 239 32.09 -2.23 -1.51
N ALA A 240 30.87 -2.03 -2.05
CA ALA A 240 30.20 -0.74 -2.02
C ALA A 240 29.85 -0.32 -0.58
N ARG A 241 29.36 -1.25 0.26
CA ARG A 241 29.07 -1.01 1.68
C ARG A 241 30.32 -0.65 2.46
N MET A 242 31.44 -1.32 2.18
CA MET A 242 32.75 -1.01 2.80
C MET A 242 33.22 0.41 2.44
N GLN A 243 32.96 0.89 1.20
CA GLN A 243 33.26 2.28 0.83
C GLN A 243 32.43 3.28 1.64
N THR A 244 31.14 2.97 1.90
CA THR A 244 30.31 3.81 2.78
C THR A 244 30.89 3.86 4.18
N LEU A 245 31.22 2.71 4.78
CA LEU A 245 31.80 2.63 6.12
C LEU A 245 33.13 3.40 6.25
N ARG A 246 33.99 3.33 5.22
CA ARG A 246 35.27 4.11 5.20
C ARG A 246 34.97 5.63 5.16
N LEU A 247 34.00 6.05 4.36
CA LEU A 247 33.63 7.45 4.27
C LEU A 247 33.02 7.96 5.60
N ASP A 248 32.11 7.21 6.20
CA ASP A 248 31.48 7.52 7.49
C ASP A 248 32.53 7.58 8.59
N GLY A 249 33.43 6.60 8.64
CA GLY A 249 34.50 6.49 9.61
C GLY A 249 35.59 7.56 9.50
N PHE A 250 35.71 8.25 8.37
CA PHE A 250 36.67 9.34 8.20
C PHE A 250 36.02 10.72 8.34
N LEU A 251 34.90 10.98 7.63
CA LEU A 251 34.34 12.32 7.51
C LEU A 251 33.40 12.71 8.65
N LEU A 252 32.58 11.77 9.19
CA LEU A 252 31.58 12.18 10.16
C LEU A 252 32.19 12.38 11.55
N ARG A 253 32.44 11.33 12.31
CA ARG A 253 32.86 11.46 13.71
C ARG A 253 34.30 11.93 13.88
N PRO A 254 35.34 11.34 13.22
CA PRO A 254 36.70 11.73 13.50
C PRO A 254 37.06 13.14 13.05
N LEU A 255 36.55 13.57 11.89
CA LEU A 255 36.82 14.91 11.38
C LEU A 255 36.15 15.98 12.24
N LEU A 256 34.89 15.78 12.64
CA LEU A 256 34.20 16.69 13.54
C LEU A 256 34.85 16.73 14.93
N SER A 257 35.30 15.59 15.46
CA SER A 257 36.05 15.55 16.73
C SER A 257 37.38 16.29 16.64
N LEU A 258 38.09 16.17 15.49
CA LEU A 258 39.33 16.93 15.27
C LEU A 258 39.08 18.43 15.30
N PHE A 259 38.05 18.92 14.57
CA PHE A 259 37.71 20.35 14.59
C PHE A 259 37.22 20.82 15.96
N SER A 260 36.45 20.01 16.67
CA SER A 260 36.08 20.33 18.06
C SER A 260 37.29 20.45 18.97
N SER A 261 38.30 19.58 18.79
CA SER A 261 39.58 19.67 19.54
C SER A 261 40.39 20.90 19.16
N LEU A 262 40.40 21.29 17.87
CA LEU A 262 41.05 22.54 17.44
C LEU A 262 40.36 23.78 18.02
N ILE A 263 39.02 23.81 18.05
CA ILE A 263 38.23 24.89 18.69
C ILE A 263 38.50 24.91 20.20
N LEU A 264 38.59 23.74 20.82
CA LEU A 264 38.97 23.64 22.23
C LEU A 264 40.38 24.23 22.51
N CYS A 265 41.35 23.94 21.63
CA CYS A 265 42.70 24.57 21.72
C CYS A 265 42.60 26.10 21.62
N GLY A 266 41.75 26.61 20.71
CA GLY A 266 41.47 28.05 20.60
C GLY A 266 40.85 28.65 21.88
N LEU A 267 39.91 27.93 22.48
CA LEU A 267 39.32 28.35 23.77
C LEU A 267 40.36 28.35 24.89
N LEU A 268 41.23 27.36 24.98
CA LEU A 268 42.31 27.29 25.96
C LEU A 268 43.33 28.41 25.75
N MET A 269 43.65 28.75 24.50
CA MET A 269 44.52 29.89 24.19
C MET A 269 43.86 31.22 24.64
N LEU A 270 42.58 31.40 24.29
CA LEU A 270 41.84 32.61 24.70
C LEU A 270 41.79 32.74 26.24
N PHE A 271 41.58 31.63 26.93
CA PHE A 271 41.62 31.58 28.39
C PHE A 271 43.02 31.93 28.93
N GLY A 272 44.06 31.37 28.35
CA GLY A 272 45.47 31.61 28.77
C GLY A 272 45.95 33.06 28.51
N PHE A 273 45.52 33.69 27.39
CA PHE A 273 45.84 35.06 27.06
C PHE A 273 44.93 36.10 27.77
N SER A 274 43.81 35.67 28.32
CA SER A 274 42.95 36.55 29.14
C SER A 274 43.69 36.95 30.39
N ALA A 275 43.88 38.27 30.60
CA ALA A 275 44.60 38.78 31.75
C ALA A 275 44.15 38.08 33.04
N SER A 276 45.09 37.58 33.82
CA SER A 276 44.87 36.72 34.99
C SER A 276 43.71 37.20 35.85
N GLY A 277 42.60 36.43 35.88
CA GLY A 277 41.42 36.63 36.71
C GLY A 277 40.13 37.09 36.02
N THR A 278 40.10 37.29 34.70
CA THR A 278 38.89 37.72 33.98
C THR A 278 37.95 36.57 33.58
N ILE A 279 38.43 35.34 33.45
CA ILE A 279 37.62 34.15 33.14
C ILE A 279 37.85 33.13 34.27
N GLU A 280 36.77 32.63 34.85
CA GLU A 280 36.79 31.63 35.93
C GLU A 280 37.02 30.21 35.37
N VAL A 281 37.68 29.33 36.16
CA VAL A 281 38.03 27.96 35.74
C VAL A 281 36.78 27.10 35.48
N GLY A 282 35.72 27.33 36.25
CA GLY A 282 34.44 26.63 36.06
C GLY A 282 33.75 27.02 34.76
N VAL A 283 33.91 28.28 34.32
CA VAL A 283 33.40 28.68 32.99
C VAL A 283 34.10 27.89 31.89
N LEU A 284 35.44 27.72 31.97
CA LEU A 284 36.18 26.90 31.01
C LEU A 284 35.69 25.45 30.99
N TYR A 285 35.44 24.85 32.18
CA TYR A 285 34.86 23.52 32.30
C TYR A 285 33.49 23.41 31.58
N ALA A 286 32.60 24.40 31.79
CA ALA A 286 31.29 24.41 31.15
C ALA A 286 31.40 24.45 29.62
N PHE A 287 32.32 25.29 29.08
CA PHE A 287 32.58 25.34 27.63
C PHE A 287 33.13 24.03 27.08
N ILE A 288 34.06 23.35 27.74
CA ILE A 288 34.56 22.03 27.37
C ILE A 288 33.42 21.02 27.31
N SER A 289 32.56 21.03 28.34
CA SER A 289 31.41 20.15 28.48
C SER A 289 30.39 20.36 27.34
N TYR A 290 30.06 21.62 27.04
CA TYR A 290 29.09 21.95 25.97
C TYR A 290 29.65 21.65 24.59
N LEU A 291 30.94 21.97 24.30
CA LEU A 291 31.56 21.68 23.03
C LEU A 291 31.58 20.16 22.73
N GLY A 292 31.86 19.34 23.76
CA GLY A 292 31.80 17.89 23.67
C GLY A 292 30.40 17.35 23.35
N ARG A 293 29.36 18.00 23.91
CA ARG A 293 27.96 17.59 23.70
C ARG A 293 27.34 18.13 22.41
N LEU A 294 27.87 19.17 21.77
CA LEU A 294 27.36 19.75 20.53
C LEU A 294 27.50 18.82 19.31
N ASN A 295 28.49 17.93 19.32
CA ASN A 295 28.78 17.07 18.16
C ASN A 295 27.63 16.11 17.85
N GLU A 296 27.04 15.47 18.86
CA GLU A 296 26.02 14.42 18.67
C GLU A 296 24.74 14.97 17.98
N PRO A 297 24.10 16.07 18.48
CA PRO A 297 22.94 16.65 17.80
C PRO A 297 23.21 17.08 16.35
N LEU A 298 24.41 17.56 16.05
CA LEU A 298 24.79 17.99 14.71
C LEU A 298 24.98 16.81 13.76
N ILE A 299 25.54 15.69 14.23
CA ILE A 299 25.64 14.43 13.47
C ILE A 299 24.25 13.85 13.23
N GLU A 300 23.38 13.83 14.25
CA GLU A 300 22.00 13.36 14.12
C GLU A 300 21.24 14.12 13.03
N LEU A 301 21.30 15.44 13.00
CA LEU A 301 20.65 16.27 11.97
C LEU A 301 21.11 15.88 10.56
N THR A 302 22.39 15.53 10.40
CA THR A 302 22.95 15.10 9.11
C THR A 302 22.34 13.77 8.63
N THR A 303 22.16 12.83 9.55
CA THR A 303 21.63 11.50 9.22
C THR A 303 20.13 11.52 8.86
N GLN A 304 19.37 12.47 9.42
CA GLN A 304 17.92 12.59 9.18
C GLN A 304 17.55 13.05 7.78
N GLN A 305 18.48 13.66 7.03
CA GLN A 305 18.18 14.19 5.70
C GLN A 305 17.79 13.09 4.69
N ALA A 306 18.43 11.92 4.74
CA ALA A 306 18.09 10.80 3.85
C ALA A 306 16.69 10.26 4.14
N MET A 307 16.32 10.16 5.42
CA MET A 307 15.01 9.69 5.85
C MET A 307 13.91 10.69 5.49
N LEU A 308 14.18 12.00 5.63
CA LEU A 308 13.27 13.04 5.16
C LEU A 308 12.98 12.92 3.66
N GLN A 309 14.01 12.71 2.82
CA GLN A 309 13.82 12.53 1.39
C GLN A 309 13.00 11.28 1.06
N GLN A 310 13.23 10.16 1.77
CA GLN A 310 12.45 8.94 1.60
C GLN A 310 10.98 9.15 1.96
N ALA A 311 10.72 9.83 3.07
CA ALA A 311 9.37 10.11 3.53
C ALA A 311 8.60 11.03 2.57
N VAL A 312 9.27 12.03 1.98
CA VAL A 312 8.62 12.90 0.98
C VAL A 312 8.29 12.12 -0.29
N VAL A 313 9.19 11.26 -0.78
CA VAL A 313 8.92 10.40 -1.95
C VAL A 313 7.78 9.40 -1.66
N ALA A 314 7.74 8.82 -0.46
CA ALA A 314 6.62 7.97 -0.03
C ALA A 314 5.31 8.78 0.03
N GLY A 315 5.36 10.00 0.55
CA GLY A 315 4.23 10.93 0.57
C GLY A 315 3.73 11.29 -0.83
N GLU A 316 4.61 11.54 -1.78
CA GLU A 316 4.23 11.78 -3.18
C GLU A 316 3.42 10.61 -3.75
N ARG A 317 3.89 9.36 -3.56
CA ARG A 317 3.18 8.16 -4.04
C ARG A 317 1.83 7.93 -3.35
N VAL A 318 1.77 8.20 -2.05
CA VAL A 318 0.54 8.11 -1.28
C VAL A 318 -0.47 9.15 -1.74
N PHE A 319 -0.06 10.41 -1.93
CA PHE A 319 -0.94 11.46 -2.41
C PHE A 319 -1.35 11.28 -3.87
N GLU A 320 -0.47 10.74 -4.72
CA GLU A 320 -0.81 10.36 -6.09
C GLU A 320 -1.99 9.36 -6.11
N LEU A 321 -1.99 8.37 -5.21
CA LEU A 321 -3.10 7.43 -5.07
C LEU A 321 -4.36 8.12 -4.52
N MET A 322 -4.22 9.00 -3.53
CA MET A 322 -5.37 9.70 -2.92
C MET A 322 -6.02 10.73 -3.86
N ASP A 323 -5.22 11.36 -4.71
CA ASP A 323 -5.65 12.38 -5.68
C ASP A 323 -6.01 11.75 -7.05
N GLY A 324 -5.85 10.43 -7.19
CA GLY A 324 -6.17 9.67 -8.39
C GLY A 324 -7.66 9.76 -8.77
N PRO A 325 -8.00 9.32 -9.98
CA PRO A 325 -9.37 9.35 -10.45
C PRO A 325 -10.27 8.50 -9.54
N ARG A 326 -11.50 8.96 -9.36
CA ARG A 326 -12.54 8.21 -8.66
C ARG A 326 -13.52 7.66 -9.65
N GLN A 327 -14.03 6.45 -9.40
CA GLN A 327 -15.12 5.88 -10.20
C GLN A 327 -16.32 6.85 -10.16
N GLN A 328 -16.75 7.30 -11.33
CA GLN A 328 -17.88 8.19 -11.47
C GLN A 328 -19.15 7.39 -11.76
N TYR A 329 -20.22 7.75 -11.07
CA TYR A 329 -21.55 7.21 -11.27
C TYR A 329 -22.51 8.38 -11.48
N GLY A 330 -23.67 8.10 -12.09
CA GLY A 330 -24.74 9.08 -12.20
C GLY A 330 -25.47 9.30 -10.86
N ASN A 331 -26.55 10.08 -10.93
CA ASN A 331 -27.35 10.46 -9.76
C ASN A 331 -28.75 9.81 -9.75
N ASP A 332 -29.08 8.96 -10.72
CA ASP A 332 -30.38 8.28 -10.78
C ASP A 332 -30.39 7.08 -9.83
N GLU A 333 -31.03 7.25 -8.68
CA GLU A 333 -31.13 6.23 -7.62
C GLU A 333 -32.30 5.24 -7.82
N ARG A 334 -33.14 5.44 -8.83
CA ARG A 334 -34.29 4.56 -9.06
C ARG A 334 -33.80 3.15 -9.39
N PRO A 335 -34.31 2.11 -8.72
CA PRO A 335 -33.91 0.73 -9.00
C PRO A 335 -34.29 0.33 -10.44
N LEU A 336 -33.58 -0.65 -11.00
CA LEU A 336 -33.97 -1.30 -12.24
C LEU A 336 -35.24 -2.14 -12.00
N GLN A 337 -36.15 -2.15 -12.97
CA GLN A 337 -37.44 -2.82 -12.82
C GLN A 337 -37.64 -4.01 -13.74
N SER A 338 -37.23 -3.88 -14.99
CA SER A 338 -37.46 -4.88 -16.03
C SER A 338 -36.18 -5.63 -16.47
N GLY A 339 -35.03 -5.00 -16.32
CA GLY A 339 -33.76 -5.58 -16.74
C GLY A 339 -33.57 -5.63 -18.26
N THR A 340 -34.17 -4.69 -19.01
CA THR A 340 -33.90 -4.57 -20.45
C THR A 340 -32.51 -4.02 -20.68
N ILE A 341 -31.79 -4.52 -21.70
CA ILE A 341 -30.45 -4.08 -22.09
C ILE A 341 -30.47 -3.61 -23.53
N GLU A 342 -30.02 -2.40 -23.78
CA GLU A 342 -29.80 -1.86 -25.12
C GLU A 342 -28.37 -1.39 -25.25
N VAL A 343 -27.67 -1.92 -26.25
CA VAL A 343 -26.28 -1.57 -26.60
C VAL A 343 -26.33 -0.99 -28.00
N ASP A 344 -26.01 0.29 -28.15
CA ASP A 344 -26.11 1.03 -29.41
C ASP A 344 -24.74 1.57 -29.83
N ASN A 345 -24.24 1.04 -30.97
CA ASN A 345 -22.97 1.42 -31.60
C ASN A 345 -21.77 1.49 -30.63
N VAL A 346 -21.70 0.57 -29.66
CA VAL A 346 -20.66 0.59 -28.63
C VAL A 346 -19.31 0.20 -29.21
N SER A 347 -18.34 1.10 -29.05
CA SER A 347 -16.92 0.85 -29.29
C SER A 347 -16.13 1.10 -28.00
N PHE A 348 -15.11 0.27 -27.77
CA PHE A 348 -14.32 0.35 -26.54
C PHE A 348 -12.86 -0.05 -26.75
N ALA A 349 -11.96 0.68 -26.11
CA ALA A 349 -10.54 0.37 -25.97
C ALA A 349 -10.09 0.53 -24.51
N TYR A 350 -9.27 -0.39 -24.01
CA TYR A 350 -8.60 -0.25 -22.71
C TYR A 350 -7.48 0.81 -22.74
N ARG A 351 -6.91 1.05 -23.92
CA ARG A 351 -5.89 2.08 -24.21
C ARG A 351 -6.22 2.71 -25.56
N ASP A 352 -5.89 3.97 -25.71
CA ASP A 352 -6.31 4.81 -26.85
C ASP A 352 -6.01 4.26 -28.26
N ASP A 353 -5.08 3.30 -28.38
CA ASP A 353 -4.60 2.85 -29.70
C ASP A 353 -5.23 1.56 -30.24
N ASN A 354 -6.06 0.83 -29.49
CA ASN A 354 -6.55 -0.48 -29.93
C ASN A 354 -7.98 -0.79 -29.49
N LEU A 355 -8.94 -0.62 -30.41
CA LEU A 355 -10.34 -0.96 -30.17
C LEU A 355 -10.52 -2.47 -29.98
N VAL A 356 -10.94 -2.85 -28.78
CA VAL A 356 -11.29 -4.23 -28.42
C VAL A 356 -12.71 -4.58 -28.85
N LEU A 357 -13.65 -3.63 -28.73
CA LEU A 357 -15.00 -3.74 -29.27
C LEU A 357 -15.24 -2.66 -30.33
N LYS A 358 -15.97 -2.99 -31.40
CA LYS A 358 -16.17 -2.13 -32.57
C LYS A 358 -17.63 -2.19 -33.00
N ASN A 359 -18.36 -1.10 -32.84
CA ASN A 359 -19.75 -0.92 -33.27
C ASN A 359 -20.66 -2.11 -32.86
N ILE A 360 -20.65 -2.45 -31.58
CA ILE A 360 -21.50 -3.52 -31.04
C ILE A 360 -22.92 -2.99 -30.90
N ASN A 361 -23.88 -3.73 -31.45
CA ASN A 361 -25.30 -3.51 -31.30
C ASN A 361 -25.95 -4.76 -30.71
N LEU A 362 -26.74 -4.61 -29.64
CA LEU A 362 -27.43 -5.70 -28.97
C LEU A 362 -28.68 -5.17 -28.27
N SER A 363 -29.82 -5.79 -28.48
CA SER A 363 -31.05 -5.53 -27.72
C SER A 363 -31.50 -6.81 -27.02
N VAL A 364 -31.65 -6.73 -25.70
CA VAL A 364 -32.07 -7.86 -24.86
C VAL A 364 -33.35 -7.45 -24.14
N PRO A 365 -34.49 -8.07 -24.50
CA PRO A 365 -35.74 -7.87 -23.78
C PRO A 365 -35.64 -8.36 -22.33
N SER A 366 -36.57 -7.87 -21.49
CA SER A 366 -36.67 -8.33 -20.10
C SER A 366 -36.80 -9.84 -20.00
N ARG A 367 -36.09 -10.43 -19.04
CA ARG A 367 -36.11 -11.88 -18.73
C ARG A 367 -35.69 -12.79 -19.89
N ASN A 368 -34.98 -12.26 -20.88
CA ASN A 368 -34.42 -13.06 -21.95
C ASN A 368 -33.04 -13.56 -21.56
N PHE A 369 -32.71 -14.71 -22.08
CA PHE A 369 -31.39 -15.33 -21.98
C PHE A 369 -30.58 -15.07 -23.24
N VAL A 370 -29.45 -14.37 -23.10
CA VAL A 370 -28.48 -14.13 -24.19
C VAL A 370 -27.18 -14.87 -23.93
N ALA A 371 -26.72 -15.64 -24.91
CA ALA A 371 -25.42 -16.27 -24.90
C ALA A 371 -24.40 -15.45 -25.73
N LEU A 372 -23.27 -15.07 -25.13
CA LEU A 372 -22.14 -14.48 -25.82
C LEU A 372 -21.14 -15.57 -26.21
N VAL A 373 -20.93 -15.75 -27.51
CA VAL A 373 -20.11 -16.84 -28.07
C VAL A 373 -18.97 -16.26 -28.90
N GLY A 374 -17.82 -16.91 -28.92
CA GLY A 374 -16.67 -16.49 -29.72
C GLY A 374 -15.35 -17.01 -29.14
N HIS A 375 -14.28 -16.97 -29.94
CA HIS A 375 -12.95 -17.39 -29.49
C HIS A 375 -12.42 -16.50 -28.34
N THR A 376 -11.43 -17.00 -27.62
CA THR A 376 -10.70 -16.22 -26.64
C THR A 376 -10.14 -14.93 -27.27
N GLY A 377 -10.29 -13.80 -26.62
CA GLY A 377 -9.89 -12.50 -27.14
C GLY A 377 -10.89 -11.87 -28.14
N SER A 378 -12.11 -12.42 -28.31
CA SER A 378 -13.13 -11.81 -29.18
C SER A 378 -13.87 -10.62 -28.56
N GLY A 379 -13.71 -10.34 -27.26
CA GLY A 379 -14.33 -9.20 -26.58
C GLY A 379 -15.51 -9.56 -25.66
N LYS A 380 -15.82 -10.83 -25.41
CA LYS A 380 -16.96 -11.27 -24.57
C LYS A 380 -16.89 -10.73 -23.15
N SER A 381 -15.81 -10.98 -22.42
CA SER A 381 -15.61 -10.51 -21.04
C SER A 381 -15.50 -8.99 -20.98
N THR A 382 -15.01 -8.35 -22.06
CA THR A 382 -14.99 -6.89 -22.16
C THR A 382 -16.42 -6.33 -22.24
N LEU A 383 -17.31 -6.92 -23.07
CA LEU A 383 -18.70 -6.51 -23.15
C LEU A 383 -19.41 -6.70 -21.79
N ALA A 384 -19.19 -7.82 -21.11
CA ALA A 384 -19.70 -8.07 -19.77
C ALA A 384 -19.24 -7.00 -18.76
N SER A 385 -17.95 -6.63 -18.79
CA SER A 385 -17.39 -5.59 -17.92
C SER A 385 -17.98 -4.20 -18.19
N LEU A 386 -18.31 -3.90 -19.45
CA LEU A 386 -18.99 -2.64 -19.82
C LEU A 386 -20.44 -2.63 -19.32
N LEU A 387 -21.16 -3.74 -19.41
CA LEU A 387 -22.52 -3.87 -18.85
C LEU A 387 -22.53 -3.69 -17.32
N MET A 388 -21.46 -4.12 -16.64
CA MET A 388 -21.25 -3.87 -15.20
C MET A 388 -20.89 -2.41 -14.89
N GLY A 389 -20.61 -1.57 -15.89
CA GLY A 389 -20.20 -0.19 -15.68
C GLY A 389 -18.81 -0.05 -15.04
N TYR A 390 -17.93 -1.02 -15.25
CA TYR A 390 -16.55 -0.98 -14.72
C TYR A 390 -15.66 0.00 -15.48
N TYR A 391 -15.97 0.22 -16.77
CA TYR A 391 -15.21 1.11 -17.65
C TYR A 391 -16.14 2.11 -18.35
N PRO A 392 -15.70 3.35 -18.56
CA PRO A 392 -16.42 4.29 -19.41
C PRO A 392 -16.33 3.85 -20.88
N LEU A 393 -17.39 4.09 -21.65
CA LEU A 393 -17.43 3.80 -23.08
C LEU A 393 -16.51 4.78 -23.84
N THR A 394 -15.89 4.29 -24.94
CA THR A 394 -15.15 5.14 -25.87
C THR A 394 -16.14 5.83 -26.82
N GLU A 395 -17.09 5.07 -27.40
CA GLU A 395 -18.14 5.57 -28.28
C GLU A 395 -19.42 4.73 -28.08
N GLY A 396 -20.57 5.31 -28.45
CA GLY A 396 -21.88 4.65 -28.34
C GLY A 396 -22.52 4.82 -26.98
N GLU A 397 -23.58 4.08 -26.73
CA GLU A 397 -24.36 4.15 -25.49
C GLU A 397 -24.84 2.76 -25.06
N ILE A 398 -24.84 2.52 -23.75
CA ILE A 398 -25.51 1.37 -23.11
C ILE A 398 -26.66 1.95 -22.27
N ARG A 399 -27.86 1.38 -22.45
CA ARG A 399 -29.05 1.72 -21.69
C ARG A 399 -29.56 0.49 -20.94
N LEU A 400 -29.91 0.68 -19.69
CA LEU A 400 -30.58 -0.31 -18.85
C LEU A 400 -31.97 0.25 -18.47
N ASP A 401 -33.02 -0.49 -18.76
CA ASP A 401 -34.42 -0.03 -18.63
C ASP A 401 -34.66 1.34 -19.33
N GLY A 402 -34.09 1.50 -20.55
CA GLY A 402 -34.16 2.74 -21.33
C GLY A 402 -33.36 3.92 -20.78
N ARG A 403 -32.61 3.75 -19.69
CA ARG A 403 -31.79 4.78 -19.05
C ARG A 403 -30.31 4.59 -19.38
N PRO A 404 -29.57 5.64 -19.73
CA PRO A 404 -28.13 5.55 -19.94
C PRO A 404 -27.41 4.98 -18.72
N LEU A 405 -26.50 4.03 -18.92
CA LEU A 405 -25.72 3.41 -17.86
C LEU A 405 -24.95 4.46 -17.03
N SER A 406 -24.44 5.50 -17.69
CA SER A 406 -23.71 6.61 -17.06
C SER A 406 -24.59 7.50 -16.16
N SER A 407 -25.91 7.44 -16.30
CA SER A 407 -26.85 8.21 -15.46
C SER A 407 -27.19 7.51 -14.14
N LEU A 408 -26.97 6.20 -14.04
CA LEU A 408 -27.34 5.39 -12.89
C LEU A 408 -26.39 5.64 -11.70
N SER A 409 -26.98 5.72 -10.50
CA SER A 409 -26.17 5.78 -9.28
C SER A 409 -25.50 4.43 -9.00
N HIS A 410 -24.44 4.46 -8.18
CA HIS A 410 -23.76 3.25 -7.73
C HIS A 410 -24.74 2.23 -7.12
N SER A 411 -25.65 2.71 -6.26
CA SER A 411 -26.65 1.87 -5.59
C SER A 411 -27.59 1.21 -6.59
N ALA A 412 -28.21 1.98 -7.50
CA ALA A 412 -29.15 1.47 -8.50
C ALA A 412 -28.48 0.43 -9.43
N LEU A 413 -27.24 0.70 -9.85
CA LEU A 413 -26.49 -0.20 -10.73
C LEU A 413 -26.13 -1.51 -10.03
N ARG A 414 -25.60 -1.45 -8.79
CA ARG A 414 -25.12 -2.65 -8.08
C ARG A 414 -26.26 -3.52 -7.52
N GLN A 415 -27.41 -2.94 -7.23
CA GLN A 415 -28.61 -3.72 -6.88
C GLN A 415 -29.26 -4.36 -8.11
N GLY A 416 -29.23 -3.67 -9.25
CA GLY A 416 -29.90 -4.13 -10.46
C GLY A 416 -29.08 -5.08 -11.33
N VAL A 417 -27.73 -4.98 -11.33
CA VAL A 417 -26.83 -5.76 -12.17
C VAL A 417 -25.80 -6.49 -11.33
N ALA A 418 -25.75 -7.79 -11.44
CA ALA A 418 -24.77 -8.64 -10.78
C ALA A 418 -23.96 -9.49 -11.77
N MET A 419 -22.76 -9.89 -11.36
CA MET A 419 -21.90 -10.74 -12.17
C MET A 419 -21.28 -11.86 -11.33
N VAL A 420 -21.31 -13.08 -11.86
CA VAL A 420 -20.51 -14.21 -11.39
C VAL A 420 -19.30 -14.34 -12.31
N GLN A 421 -18.12 -14.15 -11.74
CA GLN A 421 -16.85 -14.23 -12.47
C GLN A 421 -16.40 -15.67 -12.67
N GLN A 422 -15.54 -15.90 -13.68
CA GLN A 422 -14.92 -17.18 -13.97
C GLN A 422 -14.18 -17.76 -12.77
N ASP A 423 -13.35 -16.96 -12.10
CA ASP A 423 -12.60 -17.30 -10.89
C ASP A 423 -13.14 -16.48 -9.70
N PRO A 424 -14.14 -16.98 -8.99
CA PRO A 424 -14.76 -16.21 -7.91
C PRO A 424 -13.87 -16.11 -6.69
N VAL A 425 -13.73 -14.89 -6.18
CA VAL A 425 -12.96 -14.62 -4.96
C VAL A 425 -13.76 -15.05 -3.73
N VAL A 426 -13.14 -15.86 -2.88
CA VAL A 426 -13.65 -16.23 -1.56
C VAL A 426 -12.83 -15.51 -0.50
N LEU A 427 -13.52 -14.77 0.37
CA LEU A 427 -12.87 -14.06 1.48
C LEU A 427 -12.53 -15.04 2.62
N ALA A 428 -11.44 -14.79 3.31
CA ALA A 428 -11.04 -15.52 4.52
C ALA A 428 -11.95 -15.13 5.70
N ASP A 429 -13.23 -15.50 5.60
CA ASP A 429 -14.29 -15.22 6.56
C ASP A 429 -15.30 -16.39 6.56
N THR A 430 -16.36 -16.31 7.34
CA THR A 430 -17.37 -17.36 7.42
C THR A 430 -18.16 -17.55 6.11
N PHE A 431 -18.87 -18.66 5.95
CA PHE A 431 -19.82 -18.87 4.86
C PHE A 431 -20.85 -17.75 4.80
N LEU A 432 -21.46 -17.42 5.96
CA LEU A 432 -22.42 -16.33 6.09
C LEU A 432 -21.85 -15.00 5.59
N ALA A 433 -20.67 -14.61 6.06
CA ALA A 433 -20.00 -13.39 5.66
C ALA A 433 -19.65 -13.37 4.17
N ASN A 434 -19.29 -14.52 3.60
CA ASN A 434 -19.04 -14.67 2.16
C ASN A 434 -20.30 -14.52 1.31
N VAL A 435 -21.45 -14.93 1.78
CA VAL A 435 -22.74 -14.77 1.06
C VAL A 435 -23.27 -13.34 1.22
N THR A 436 -23.27 -12.82 2.45
CA THR A 436 -23.87 -11.51 2.73
C THR A 436 -22.95 -10.33 2.37
N LEU A 437 -21.63 -10.50 2.42
CA LEU A 437 -20.63 -9.44 2.24
C LEU A 437 -20.90 -8.21 3.12
N GLY A 438 -21.36 -8.45 4.37
CA GLY A 438 -21.68 -7.39 5.32
C GLY A 438 -23.02 -6.67 5.11
N ARG A 439 -23.85 -7.14 4.14
CA ARG A 439 -25.22 -6.63 3.93
C ARG A 439 -26.16 -7.17 5.00
N ASP A 440 -27.18 -6.41 5.33
CA ASP A 440 -28.23 -6.81 6.30
C ASP A 440 -29.22 -7.79 5.63
N ILE A 441 -28.86 -9.06 5.63
CA ILE A 441 -29.59 -10.17 5.00
C ILE A 441 -29.91 -11.20 6.07
N SER A 442 -31.20 -11.62 6.17
CA SER A 442 -31.59 -12.63 7.15
C SER A 442 -30.97 -14.00 6.84
N GLU A 443 -30.71 -14.79 7.88
CA GLU A 443 -30.15 -16.13 7.73
C GLU A 443 -31.07 -17.05 6.92
N GLU A 444 -32.39 -16.89 7.03
CA GLU A 444 -33.34 -17.67 6.23
C GLU A 444 -33.13 -17.46 4.73
N ARG A 445 -32.87 -16.22 4.32
CA ARG A 445 -32.57 -15.91 2.90
C ARG A 445 -31.23 -16.49 2.47
N VAL A 446 -30.24 -16.51 3.36
CA VAL A 446 -28.95 -17.13 3.10
C VAL A 446 -29.12 -18.64 2.90
N TRP A 447 -29.89 -19.32 3.78
CA TRP A 447 -30.18 -20.74 3.64
C TRP A 447 -30.94 -21.05 2.36
N GLN A 448 -31.95 -20.26 2.00
CA GLN A 448 -32.68 -20.40 0.74
C GLN A 448 -31.75 -20.27 -0.48
N ALA A 449 -30.86 -19.29 -0.47
CA ALA A 449 -29.88 -19.15 -1.55
C ALA A 449 -28.95 -20.36 -1.64
N LEU A 450 -28.43 -20.86 -0.49
CA LEU A 450 -27.58 -22.05 -0.44
C LEU A 450 -28.32 -23.31 -0.89
N GLU A 451 -29.62 -23.45 -0.57
CA GLU A 451 -30.45 -24.56 -1.07
C GLU A 451 -30.65 -24.50 -2.56
N THR A 452 -30.93 -23.31 -3.12
CA THR A 452 -31.08 -23.11 -4.57
C THR A 452 -29.82 -23.50 -5.34
N VAL A 453 -28.65 -23.21 -4.82
CA VAL A 453 -27.35 -23.58 -5.44
C VAL A 453 -26.82 -24.95 -4.98
N GLN A 454 -27.61 -25.74 -4.22
CA GLN A 454 -27.24 -27.06 -3.70
C GLN A 454 -25.95 -27.08 -2.81
N LEU A 455 -25.65 -25.97 -2.12
CA LEU A 455 -24.56 -25.88 -1.15
C LEU A 455 -25.01 -26.06 0.32
N ALA A 456 -26.31 -26.13 0.58
CA ALA A 456 -26.84 -26.20 1.93
C ALA A 456 -26.38 -27.44 2.70
N GLU A 457 -26.30 -28.61 2.04
CA GLU A 457 -25.83 -29.84 2.68
C GLU A 457 -24.35 -29.75 3.07
N LEU A 458 -23.52 -29.18 2.20
CA LEU A 458 -22.11 -28.91 2.51
C LEU A 458 -22.00 -27.99 3.72
N ALA A 459 -22.72 -26.88 3.73
CA ALA A 459 -22.68 -25.94 4.85
C ALA A 459 -23.14 -26.61 6.17
N ARG A 460 -24.22 -27.43 6.14
CA ARG A 460 -24.70 -28.20 7.31
C ARG A 460 -23.72 -29.27 7.80
N SER A 461 -22.92 -29.83 6.90
CA SER A 461 -21.92 -30.86 7.25
C SER A 461 -20.66 -30.32 7.91
N MET A 462 -20.43 -29.00 7.84
CA MET A 462 -19.31 -28.33 8.48
C MET A 462 -19.55 -28.13 9.98
N SER A 463 -18.46 -27.99 10.77
CA SER A 463 -18.50 -27.96 12.24
C SER A 463 -19.44 -26.91 12.82
N ASP A 464 -19.49 -25.73 12.20
CA ASP A 464 -20.25 -24.56 12.67
C ASP A 464 -21.31 -24.09 11.64
N GLY A 465 -21.69 -24.96 10.68
CA GLY A 465 -22.65 -24.61 9.65
C GLY A 465 -22.22 -23.39 8.82
N ILE A 466 -23.14 -22.43 8.65
CA ILE A 466 -22.86 -21.19 7.90
C ILE A 466 -21.84 -20.25 8.60
N TYR A 467 -21.51 -20.52 9.86
CA TYR A 467 -20.51 -19.76 10.62
C TYR A 467 -19.11 -20.35 10.52
N THR A 468 -18.95 -21.47 9.79
CA THR A 468 -17.64 -22.07 9.56
C THR A 468 -16.75 -21.10 8.76
N PRO A 469 -15.53 -20.80 9.22
CA PRO A 469 -14.59 -19.96 8.50
C PRO A 469 -14.08 -20.68 7.25
N LEU A 470 -14.13 -20.01 6.11
CA LEU A 470 -13.50 -20.41 4.86
C LEU A 470 -12.05 -19.90 4.88
N GLY A 471 -11.08 -20.77 4.63
CA GLY A 471 -9.67 -20.40 4.65
C GLY A 471 -9.31 -19.36 3.56
N GLU A 472 -8.04 -18.95 3.52
CA GLU A 472 -7.56 -18.00 2.50
C GLU A 472 -7.94 -18.49 1.10
N GLN A 473 -8.57 -17.60 0.32
CA GLN A 473 -9.11 -17.92 -1.01
C GLN A 473 -10.06 -19.13 -1.03
N GLY A 474 -10.67 -19.49 0.10
CA GLY A 474 -11.56 -20.65 0.18
C GLY A 474 -10.85 -21.98 -0.14
N ASN A 475 -9.66 -22.21 0.40
CA ASN A 475 -8.84 -23.41 0.15
C ASN A 475 -9.50 -24.72 0.58
N ASN A 476 -10.54 -24.65 1.40
CA ASN A 476 -11.38 -25.77 1.85
C ASN A 476 -12.60 -26.02 0.94
N LEU A 477 -12.74 -25.28 -0.16
CA LEU A 477 -13.78 -25.47 -1.18
C LEU A 477 -13.20 -25.89 -2.52
N SER A 478 -13.88 -26.77 -3.24
CA SER A 478 -13.57 -27.08 -4.63
C SER A 478 -13.85 -25.88 -5.54
N VAL A 479 -13.29 -25.87 -6.75
CA VAL A 479 -13.51 -24.81 -7.75
C VAL A 479 -15.01 -24.63 -8.03
N GLY A 480 -15.73 -25.72 -8.21
CA GLY A 480 -17.18 -25.69 -8.43
C GLY A 480 -17.96 -25.16 -7.22
N GLN A 481 -17.58 -25.56 -6.01
CA GLN A 481 -18.19 -25.04 -4.78
C GLN A 481 -17.97 -23.52 -4.61
N LYS A 482 -16.82 -22.99 -5.03
CA LYS A 482 -16.58 -21.54 -5.06
C LYS A 482 -17.50 -20.82 -6.05
N GLN A 483 -17.76 -21.42 -7.21
CA GLN A 483 -18.72 -20.88 -8.19
C GLN A 483 -20.14 -20.88 -7.65
N LEU A 484 -20.58 -22.00 -7.04
CA LEU A 484 -21.89 -22.08 -6.39
C LEU A 484 -22.03 -21.05 -5.26
N LEU A 485 -20.97 -20.83 -4.47
CA LEU A 485 -20.95 -19.78 -3.43
C LEU A 485 -21.09 -18.39 -4.04
N ALA A 486 -20.43 -18.11 -5.17
CA ALA A 486 -20.57 -16.84 -5.88
C ALA A 486 -21.98 -16.66 -6.45
N MET A 487 -22.62 -17.73 -6.91
CA MET A 487 -24.03 -17.70 -7.30
C MET A 487 -24.94 -17.43 -6.10
N ALA A 488 -24.71 -18.04 -4.95
CA ALA A 488 -25.48 -17.77 -3.73
C ALA A 488 -25.41 -16.30 -3.33
N ARG A 489 -24.24 -15.63 -3.44
CA ARG A 489 -24.07 -14.17 -3.22
C ARG A 489 -24.99 -13.33 -4.07
N VAL A 490 -25.22 -13.75 -5.31
CA VAL A 490 -26.08 -13.03 -6.26
C VAL A 490 -27.54 -13.30 -5.98
N LEU A 491 -27.90 -14.56 -5.73
CA LEU A 491 -29.28 -15.01 -5.54
C LEU A 491 -29.94 -14.41 -4.29
N VAL A 492 -29.17 -14.08 -3.28
CA VAL A 492 -29.67 -13.43 -2.06
C VAL A 492 -30.38 -12.11 -2.35
N GLU A 493 -29.99 -11.35 -3.40
CA GLU A 493 -30.55 -10.05 -3.76
C GLU A 493 -31.45 -10.06 -4.99
N THR A 494 -31.52 -11.16 -5.75
CA THR A 494 -32.33 -11.29 -6.97
C THR A 494 -32.21 -10.09 -7.93
N PRO A 495 -31.05 -9.89 -8.59
CA PRO A 495 -30.81 -8.77 -9.50
C PRO A 495 -31.72 -8.85 -10.73
N GLN A 496 -31.99 -7.72 -11.38
CA GLN A 496 -32.77 -7.69 -12.63
C GLN A 496 -31.95 -8.20 -13.84
N ILE A 497 -30.62 -8.06 -13.78
CA ILE A 497 -29.70 -8.52 -14.81
C ILE A 497 -28.59 -9.32 -14.13
N LEU A 498 -28.39 -10.55 -14.58
CA LEU A 498 -27.30 -11.42 -14.15
C LEU A 498 -26.35 -11.72 -15.32
N ILE A 499 -25.09 -11.43 -15.11
CA ILE A 499 -24.02 -11.73 -16.06
C ILE A 499 -23.21 -12.91 -15.50
N LEU A 500 -22.98 -13.93 -16.33
CA LEU A 500 -22.20 -15.11 -15.96
C LEU A 500 -21.02 -15.25 -16.90
N ASP A 501 -19.82 -15.27 -16.35
CA ASP A 501 -18.60 -15.64 -17.07
C ASP A 501 -18.30 -17.11 -16.77
N GLU A 502 -18.76 -18.01 -17.67
CA GLU A 502 -18.74 -19.45 -17.47
C GLU A 502 -17.38 -20.04 -17.87
N ALA A 503 -16.59 -20.51 -16.90
CA ALA A 503 -15.45 -21.38 -17.15
C ALA A 503 -15.62 -22.70 -16.40
N THR A 504 -16.36 -23.59 -17.01
CA THR A 504 -16.70 -24.91 -16.43
C THR A 504 -15.71 -26.03 -16.82
N ALA A 505 -14.60 -25.71 -17.44
CA ALA A 505 -13.64 -26.68 -17.97
C ALA A 505 -13.01 -27.65 -16.95
N SER A 506 -13.10 -27.33 -15.63
CA SER A 506 -12.48 -28.10 -14.55
C SER A 506 -13.47 -28.50 -13.44
N ILE A 507 -14.79 -28.58 -13.76
CA ILE A 507 -15.83 -28.84 -12.76
C ILE A 507 -16.39 -30.25 -12.97
N ASP A 508 -16.64 -30.96 -11.86
CA ASP A 508 -17.29 -32.25 -11.87
C ASP A 508 -18.76 -32.18 -12.32
N SER A 509 -19.28 -33.28 -12.87
CA SER A 509 -20.64 -33.34 -13.45
C SER A 509 -21.75 -33.04 -12.43
N GLY A 510 -21.55 -33.37 -11.16
CA GLY A 510 -22.53 -33.07 -10.09
C GLY A 510 -22.65 -31.56 -9.83
N THR A 511 -21.53 -30.88 -9.71
CA THR A 511 -21.50 -29.40 -9.56
C THR A 511 -22.04 -28.69 -10.81
N GLU A 512 -21.78 -29.21 -12.00
CA GLU A 512 -22.35 -28.69 -13.25
C GLU A 512 -23.87 -28.74 -13.24
N GLN A 513 -24.47 -29.87 -12.84
CA GLN A 513 -25.92 -30.00 -12.70
C GLN A 513 -26.49 -29.00 -11.69
N ALA A 514 -25.79 -28.77 -10.56
CA ALA A 514 -26.18 -27.79 -9.57
C ALA A 514 -26.17 -26.37 -10.14
N ILE A 515 -25.17 -26.00 -10.94
CA ILE A 515 -25.10 -24.71 -11.63
C ILE A 515 -26.26 -24.57 -12.63
N GLN A 516 -26.54 -25.59 -13.45
CA GLN A 516 -27.65 -25.55 -14.40
C GLN A 516 -29.01 -25.42 -13.69
N HIS A 517 -29.20 -26.13 -12.57
CA HIS A 517 -30.41 -26.02 -11.77
C HIS A 517 -30.59 -24.60 -11.18
N ALA A 518 -29.51 -24.02 -10.66
CA ALA A 518 -29.53 -22.66 -10.15
C ALA A 518 -29.82 -21.63 -11.26
N LEU A 519 -29.28 -21.83 -12.46
CA LEU A 519 -29.55 -20.99 -13.63
C LEU A 519 -31.03 -21.05 -14.06
N ALA A 520 -31.62 -22.25 -14.10
CA ALA A 520 -33.03 -22.41 -14.42
C ALA A 520 -33.95 -21.66 -13.44
N ALA A 521 -33.64 -21.71 -12.14
CA ALA A 521 -34.40 -20.99 -11.11
C ALA A 521 -34.29 -19.46 -11.27
N VAL A 522 -33.15 -18.94 -11.71
CA VAL A 522 -32.92 -17.49 -11.90
C VAL A 522 -33.58 -16.95 -13.15
N ARG A 523 -33.59 -17.74 -14.23
CA ARG A 523 -34.10 -17.36 -15.57
C ARG A 523 -35.54 -16.86 -15.56
N GLU A 524 -36.38 -17.35 -14.66
CA GLU A 524 -37.80 -16.95 -14.59
C GLU A 524 -37.99 -15.48 -14.25
N HIS A 525 -37.06 -14.87 -13.53
CA HIS A 525 -37.23 -13.53 -12.94
C HIS A 525 -36.13 -12.53 -13.34
N THR A 526 -35.05 -12.96 -13.99
CA THR A 526 -33.85 -12.16 -14.26
C THR A 526 -33.45 -12.25 -15.73
N THR A 527 -33.04 -11.14 -16.32
CA THR A 527 -32.39 -11.12 -17.64
C THR A 527 -30.99 -11.70 -17.53
N LEU A 528 -30.68 -12.70 -18.33
CA LEU A 528 -29.46 -13.48 -18.23
C LEU A 528 -28.52 -13.22 -19.41
N VAL A 529 -27.27 -12.85 -19.13
CA VAL A 529 -26.21 -12.71 -20.11
C VAL A 529 -25.10 -13.69 -19.76
N VAL A 530 -24.87 -14.72 -20.59
CA VAL A 530 -23.89 -15.78 -20.31
C VAL A 530 -22.76 -15.75 -21.32
N ILE A 531 -21.52 -15.68 -20.86
CA ILE A 531 -20.35 -15.96 -21.69
C ILE A 531 -20.19 -17.48 -21.74
N ALA A 532 -20.73 -18.06 -22.79
CA ALA A 532 -20.86 -19.51 -22.86
C ALA A 532 -19.63 -20.17 -23.51
N HIS A 533 -19.16 -21.23 -22.86
CA HIS A 533 -18.08 -22.10 -23.34
C HIS A 533 -18.54 -23.55 -23.57
N ARG A 534 -19.80 -23.89 -23.23
CA ARG A 534 -20.40 -25.22 -23.41
C ARG A 534 -21.62 -25.17 -24.31
N LEU A 535 -21.77 -26.24 -25.09
CA LEU A 535 -22.91 -26.40 -26.01
C LEU A 535 -24.25 -26.42 -25.29
N SER A 536 -24.34 -27.14 -24.17
CA SER A 536 -25.57 -27.24 -23.36
C SER A 536 -26.14 -25.87 -22.97
N THR A 537 -25.28 -24.95 -22.58
CA THR A 537 -25.68 -23.60 -22.17
C THR A 537 -26.08 -22.72 -23.38
N ILE A 538 -25.44 -22.92 -24.52
CA ILE A 538 -25.69 -22.10 -25.72
C ILE A 538 -27.02 -22.47 -26.40
N VAL A 539 -27.41 -23.74 -26.43
CA VAL A 539 -28.60 -24.24 -27.11
C VAL A 539 -29.88 -23.66 -26.52
N ASP A 540 -29.91 -23.45 -25.21
CA ASP A 540 -31.10 -22.97 -24.47
C ASP A 540 -31.24 -21.43 -24.48
N ALA A 541 -30.33 -20.69 -25.14
CA ALA A 541 -30.38 -19.24 -25.22
C ALA A 541 -31.47 -18.75 -26.19
N ASP A 542 -32.23 -17.73 -25.76
CA ASP A 542 -33.23 -17.06 -26.60
C ASP A 542 -32.57 -16.28 -27.76
N THR A 543 -31.37 -15.77 -27.50
CA THR A 543 -30.53 -15.06 -28.47
C THR A 543 -29.06 -15.43 -28.27
N ILE A 544 -28.38 -15.72 -29.35
CA ILE A 544 -26.92 -15.95 -29.37
C ILE A 544 -26.27 -14.80 -30.13
N LEU A 545 -25.29 -14.15 -29.51
CA LEU A 545 -24.45 -13.14 -30.13
C LEU A 545 -23.04 -13.70 -30.37
N VAL A 546 -22.65 -13.82 -31.63
CA VAL A 546 -21.33 -14.31 -32.02
C VAL A 546 -20.36 -13.17 -32.20
N LEU A 547 -19.35 -13.11 -31.32
CA LEU A 547 -18.30 -12.11 -31.36
C LEU A 547 -17.05 -12.65 -32.07
N HIS A 548 -16.52 -11.85 -33.00
CA HIS A 548 -15.25 -12.15 -33.66
C HIS A 548 -14.41 -10.88 -33.83
N ARG A 549 -13.20 -10.88 -33.28
CA ARG A 549 -12.25 -9.73 -33.34
C ARG A 549 -12.90 -8.39 -32.93
N GLY A 550 -13.73 -8.43 -31.91
CA GLY A 550 -14.39 -7.25 -31.37
C GLY A 550 -15.65 -6.80 -32.12
N GLN A 551 -16.17 -7.58 -33.08
CA GLN A 551 -17.39 -7.27 -33.82
C GLN A 551 -18.46 -8.34 -33.60
N ALA A 552 -19.71 -7.93 -33.56
CA ALA A 552 -20.86 -8.83 -33.62
C ALA A 552 -21.06 -9.28 -35.09
N VAL A 553 -20.74 -10.54 -35.38
CA VAL A 553 -20.77 -11.05 -36.76
C VAL A 553 -22.03 -11.81 -37.06
N GLU A 554 -22.67 -12.43 -36.07
CA GLU A 554 -23.91 -13.19 -36.21
C GLU A 554 -24.75 -12.98 -34.94
N GLN A 555 -26.08 -12.92 -35.14
CA GLN A 555 -27.04 -12.85 -34.05
C GLN A 555 -28.33 -13.60 -34.44
N GLY A 556 -28.86 -14.41 -33.54
CA GLY A 556 -30.08 -15.16 -33.76
C GLY A 556 -30.30 -16.29 -32.77
N THR A 557 -31.32 -17.10 -32.97
CA THR A 557 -31.54 -18.31 -32.18
C THR A 557 -30.60 -19.44 -32.63
N HIS A 558 -30.43 -20.47 -31.82
CA HIS A 558 -29.63 -21.65 -32.13
C HIS A 558 -29.98 -22.23 -33.50
N GLN A 559 -31.29 -22.42 -33.78
CA GLN A 559 -31.75 -23.00 -35.04
C GLN A 559 -31.46 -22.12 -36.26
N GLN A 560 -31.65 -20.79 -36.13
CA GLN A 560 -31.36 -19.82 -37.18
C GLN A 560 -29.88 -19.82 -37.56
N LEU A 561 -29.01 -19.80 -36.53
CA LEU A 561 -27.57 -19.77 -36.76
C LEU A 561 -27.00 -21.08 -37.28
N LEU A 562 -27.58 -22.23 -36.91
CA LEU A 562 -27.24 -23.52 -37.52
C LEU A 562 -27.65 -23.57 -39.01
N ALA A 563 -28.85 -23.08 -39.34
CA ALA A 563 -29.32 -23.03 -40.72
C ALA A 563 -28.48 -22.10 -41.60
N ALA A 564 -27.96 -21.00 -41.02
CA ALA A 564 -27.10 -20.06 -41.74
C ALA A 564 -25.70 -20.62 -42.06
N GLN A 565 -25.27 -21.74 -41.44
CA GLN A 565 -23.98 -22.41 -41.63
C GLN A 565 -22.77 -21.47 -41.56
N GLY A 566 -22.86 -20.44 -40.72
CA GLY A 566 -21.84 -19.42 -40.53
C GLY A 566 -20.77 -19.84 -39.53
N ARG A 567 -20.19 -18.83 -38.81
CA ARG A 567 -19.15 -19.05 -37.81
C ARG A 567 -19.68 -19.80 -36.58
N TYR A 568 -20.94 -19.53 -36.19
CA TYR A 568 -21.59 -20.27 -35.11
C TYR A 568 -21.63 -21.77 -35.41
N TRP A 569 -22.05 -22.14 -36.60
CA TRP A 569 -22.09 -23.53 -37.02
C TRP A 569 -20.70 -24.20 -36.97
N GLN A 570 -19.67 -23.51 -37.46
CA GLN A 570 -18.30 -24.02 -37.40
C GLN A 570 -17.83 -24.25 -35.95
N MET A 571 -18.10 -23.31 -35.04
CA MET A 571 -17.76 -23.45 -33.63
C MET A 571 -18.55 -24.59 -32.97
N TYR A 572 -19.82 -24.71 -33.28
CA TYR A 572 -20.70 -25.77 -32.79
C TYR A 572 -20.20 -27.15 -33.20
N GLN A 573 -19.83 -27.34 -34.48
CA GLN A 573 -19.27 -28.59 -34.97
C GLN A 573 -17.95 -28.97 -34.32
N LEU A 574 -17.07 -28.00 -34.08
CA LEU A 574 -15.80 -28.25 -33.40
C LEU A 574 -16.00 -28.68 -31.95
N GLN A 575 -16.96 -28.08 -31.25
CA GLN A 575 -17.27 -28.48 -29.87
C GLN A 575 -17.92 -29.85 -29.79
N LEU A 576 -18.87 -30.15 -30.66
CA LEU A 576 -19.47 -31.50 -30.78
C LEU A 576 -18.41 -32.59 -30.99
N ALA A 577 -17.53 -32.38 -31.95
CA ALA A 577 -16.45 -33.33 -32.20
C ALA A 577 -15.50 -33.50 -31.00
N GLY A 578 -15.27 -32.42 -30.25
CA GLY A 578 -14.49 -32.45 -29.00
C GLY A 578 -15.17 -33.21 -27.86
N GLU A 579 -16.49 -33.05 -27.69
CA GLU A 579 -17.29 -33.78 -26.70
C GLU A 579 -17.42 -35.27 -27.03
N GLU A 580 -17.63 -35.62 -28.29
CA GLU A 580 -17.66 -37.01 -28.76
C GLU A 580 -16.31 -37.72 -28.54
N LEU A 581 -15.20 -37.04 -28.83
CA LEU A 581 -13.86 -37.58 -28.57
C LEU A 581 -13.60 -37.77 -27.06
N ALA A 582 -14.01 -36.80 -26.23
CA ALA A 582 -13.87 -36.91 -24.79
C ALA A 582 -14.75 -38.01 -24.18
N ALA A 583 -15.93 -38.26 -24.74
CA ALA A 583 -16.79 -39.35 -24.34
C ALA A 583 -16.20 -40.73 -24.69
N SER A 584 -15.64 -40.88 -25.90
CA SER A 584 -14.99 -42.13 -26.34
C SER A 584 -13.76 -42.48 -25.47
N VAL A 585 -12.94 -41.50 -25.12
CA VAL A 585 -11.79 -41.72 -24.22
C VAL A 585 -12.22 -42.17 -22.82
N ARG A 586 -13.29 -41.59 -22.26
CA ARG A 586 -13.83 -42.00 -20.95
C ARG A 586 -14.42 -43.43 -20.97
N GLU A 587 -15.06 -43.82 -22.08
CA GLU A 587 -15.53 -45.18 -22.26
C GLU A 587 -14.37 -46.18 -22.33
N GLU A 588 -13.30 -45.87 -23.05
CA GLU A 588 -12.10 -46.70 -23.11
C GLU A 588 -11.40 -46.82 -21.72
N GLU A 589 -11.30 -45.73 -20.97
CA GLU A 589 -10.75 -45.75 -19.59
C GLU A 589 -11.63 -46.57 -18.64
N SER A 590 -12.96 -46.51 -18.76
CA SER A 590 -13.89 -47.27 -17.96
C SER A 590 -13.90 -48.77 -18.26
N LEU A 591 -13.55 -49.14 -19.49
CA LEU A 591 -13.41 -50.52 -19.92
C LEU A 591 -12.04 -51.13 -19.59
N SER A 592 -11.05 -50.28 -19.29
CA SER A 592 -9.69 -50.69 -18.91
C SER A 592 -9.42 -50.73 -17.39
N ALA A 593 -10.35 -50.24 -16.57
CA ALA A 593 -10.34 -50.28 -15.12
C ALA A 593 -11.21 -51.41 -14.56
#